data_688bb7e152ccf9a20538d8e7fb43f272
#
_entry.id   688bb7e152ccf9a20538d8e7fb43f272
#
_cell.length_a   1.000
_cell.length_b   1.000
_cell.length_c   1.000
_cell.angle_alpha   90.00
_cell.angle_beta   90.00
_cell.angle_gamma   90.00
#
_symmetry.space_group_name_H-M   'P 1'
#
loop_
_entity.id
_entity.type
_entity.pdbx_description
1 polymer ?
#
loop_
_entity_poly.entity_id
_entity_poly.type
_entity_poly.pdbx_seq_one_letter_code
_entity_poly.pdbx_strand_id
1 'polypeptide(L)'
;LEMIRKRDLMRLKKMTDYCNTNGCLREFILGYFGEKQDKPCQNCSGCLGDFGETEEVDVSVDCQKVLSCIYRLHQRNLSFGAGVIAQILKGSDSEKVKRFDLSTLSTYGIMKDSTQVYIRRLIAFLEADDYITQTSHGDFSVLTLTRRSAEILMDKKTITIRLPKKKPKSETVTKILSLIHI
;
A
#
# COMPACT_ATOMS: atom_id res chain seq x y z
N LEU A 1 6.74 29.92 -1.99
CA LEU A 1 5.95 29.18 -0.99
C LEU A 1 5.57 27.77 -1.47
N GLU A 2 5.12 27.59 -2.70
CA GLU A 2 4.68 26.29 -3.24
C GLU A 2 5.82 25.27 -3.34
N MET A 3 7.02 25.69 -3.76
CA MET A 3 8.20 24.83 -3.80
C MET A 3 8.63 24.32 -2.41
N ILE A 4 8.50 25.18 -1.39
CA ILE A 4 8.81 24.80 0.00
C ILE A 4 7.80 23.75 0.47
N ARG A 5 6.50 24.00 0.28
CA ARG A 5 5.43 23.05 0.61
C ARG A 5 5.61 21.71 -0.07
N LYS A 6 5.95 21.69 -1.36
CA LYS A 6 6.19 20.46 -2.12
C LYS A 6 7.37 19.67 -1.54
N ARG A 7 8.47 20.34 -1.22
CA ARG A 7 9.65 19.75 -0.59
C ARG A 7 9.32 19.13 0.78
N ASP A 8 8.55 19.84 1.59
CA ASP A 8 8.18 19.40 2.93
C ASP A 8 7.21 18.19 2.88
N LEU A 9 6.29 18.17 1.91
CA LEU A 9 5.44 17.01 1.65
C LEU A 9 6.27 15.79 1.22
N MET A 10 7.30 15.98 0.38
CA MET A 10 8.22 14.89 0.01
C MET A 10 9.00 14.35 1.20
N ARG A 11 9.46 15.23 2.10
CA ARG A 11 10.13 14.82 3.34
C ARG A 11 9.19 14.04 4.26
N LEU A 12 7.97 14.53 4.44
CA LEU A 12 6.95 13.84 5.21
C LEU A 12 6.64 12.45 4.63
N LYS A 13 6.53 12.35 3.30
CA LYS A 13 6.35 11.07 2.64
C LYS A 13 7.50 10.12 2.95
N LYS A 14 8.76 10.56 2.81
CA LYS A 14 9.93 9.72 3.12
C LYS A 14 9.95 9.26 4.57
N MET A 15 9.53 10.11 5.51
CA MET A 15 9.38 9.72 6.91
C MET A 15 8.28 8.67 7.11
N THR A 16 7.16 8.82 6.42
CA THR A 16 6.08 7.82 6.43
C THR A 16 6.54 6.49 5.85
N ASP A 17 7.29 6.52 4.74
CA ASP A 17 7.87 5.33 4.12
C ASP A 17 8.85 4.62 5.09
N TYR A 18 9.67 5.39 5.81
CA TYR A 18 10.56 4.87 6.86
C TYR A 18 9.79 4.16 7.98
N CYS A 19 8.68 4.75 8.44
CA CYS A 19 7.84 4.15 9.49
C CYS A 19 7.14 2.86 9.02
N ASN A 20 6.91 2.71 7.73
CA ASN A 20 6.18 1.58 7.16
C ASN A 20 7.10 0.49 6.56
N THR A 21 8.41 0.74 6.48
CA THR A 21 9.33 -0.26 5.93
C THR A 21 9.51 -1.43 6.89
N ASN A 22 9.53 -2.64 6.35
CA ASN A 22 9.90 -3.87 7.06
C ASN A 22 11.34 -4.30 6.73
N GLY A 23 12.06 -3.48 5.97
CA GLY A 23 13.45 -3.71 5.59
C GLY A 23 14.45 -3.18 6.62
N CYS A 24 15.73 -3.14 6.24
CA CYS A 24 16.76 -2.57 7.07
C CYS A 24 16.55 -1.05 7.23
N LEU A 25 16.26 -0.59 8.45
CA LEU A 25 16.03 0.82 8.74
C LEU A 25 17.26 1.69 8.47
N ARG A 26 18.47 1.15 8.72
CA ARG A 26 19.73 1.86 8.45
C ARG A 26 19.94 2.05 6.95
N GLU A 27 19.71 1.01 6.15
CA GLU A 27 19.78 1.08 4.69
C GLU A 27 18.82 2.14 4.13
N PHE A 28 17.59 2.19 4.68
CA PHE A 28 16.62 3.20 4.30
C PHE A 28 17.13 4.63 4.56
N ILE A 29 17.70 4.87 5.74
CA ILE A 29 18.25 6.18 6.10
C ILE A 29 19.44 6.54 5.22
N LEU A 30 20.39 5.62 5.04
CA LEU A 30 21.55 5.83 4.19
C LEU A 30 21.15 6.12 2.74
N GLY A 31 20.18 5.36 2.21
CA GLY A 31 19.61 5.59 0.89
C GLY A 31 18.95 6.96 0.74
N TYR A 32 18.33 7.50 1.78
CA TYR A 32 17.79 8.87 1.78
C TYR A 32 18.88 9.92 1.60
N PHE A 33 20.09 9.69 2.14
CA PHE A 33 21.25 10.58 1.98
C PHE A 33 22.11 10.24 0.76
N GLY A 34 21.69 9.29 -0.08
CA GLY A 34 22.41 8.91 -1.31
C GLY A 34 23.50 7.88 -1.12
N GLU A 35 23.61 7.30 0.08
CA GLU A 35 24.58 6.23 0.36
C GLU A 35 23.94 4.86 0.08
N LYS A 36 24.73 3.95 -0.51
CA LYS A 36 24.33 2.56 -0.73
C LYS A 36 25.01 1.66 0.29
N GLN A 37 24.24 0.78 0.89
CA GLN A 37 24.74 -0.25 1.78
C GLN A 37 24.64 -1.62 1.10
N ASP A 38 25.76 -2.36 1.01
CA ASP A 38 25.80 -3.65 0.31
C ASP A 38 25.14 -4.79 1.10
N LYS A 39 25.00 -4.64 2.42
CA LYS A 39 24.43 -5.68 3.31
C LYS A 39 23.54 -5.05 4.38
N PRO A 40 22.47 -5.72 4.81
CA PRO A 40 21.66 -5.30 5.94
C PRO A 40 22.49 -5.10 7.20
N CYS A 41 22.15 -4.10 8.03
CA CYS A 41 22.97 -3.73 9.19
C CYS A 41 22.98 -4.78 10.33
N GLN A 42 22.07 -5.74 10.31
CA GLN A 42 21.90 -6.81 11.31
C GLN A 42 21.70 -6.34 12.77
N ASN A 43 21.42 -5.05 12.97
CA ASN A 43 21.31 -4.46 14.31
C ASN A 43 20.10 -3.53 14.49
N CYS A 44 19.25 -3.35 13.48
CA CYS A 44 18.00 -2.59 13.63
C CYS A 44 16.81 -3.54 13.82
N SER A 45 15.70 -3.01 14.30
CA SER A 45 14.46 -3.77 14.49
C SER A 45 13.99 -4.50 13.22
N GLY A 46 14.19 -3.90 12.04
CA GLY A 46 13.92 -4.55 10.76
C GLY A 46 14.81 -5.75 10.48
N CYS A 47 16.09 -5.70 10.87
CA CYS A 47 17.03 -6.82 10.70
C CYS A 47 16.88 -7.90 11.78
N LEU A 48 16.56 -7.49 13.01
CA LEU A 48 16.43 -8.41 14.16
C LEU A 48 15.06 -9.12 14.20
N GLY A 49 14.13 -8.73 13.31
CA GLY A 49 12.80 -9.34 13.27
C GLY A 49 11.88 -8.89 14.41
N ASP A 50 12.16 -7.76 15.07
CA ASP A 50 11.33 -7.21 16.15
C ASP A 50 9.89 -6.89 15.70
N PHE A 51 9.68 -6.76 14.38
CA PHE A 51 8.34 -6.62 13.78
C PHE A 51 7.56 -7.95 13.70
N GLY A 52 8.10 -9.02 14.30
CA GLY A 52 7.57 -10.39 14.19
C GLY A 52 8.08 -11.14 12.96
N GLU A 53 7.74 -12.42 12.89
CA GLU A 53 8.07 -13.21 11.70
C GLU A 53 7.40 -12.61 10.47
N THR A 54 8.20 -12.35 9.44
CA THR A 54 7.70 -11.90 8.13
C THR A 54 7.78 -13.06 7.15
N GLU A 55 6.83 -13.13 6.25
CA GLU A 55 6.83 -14.06 5.11
C GLU A 55 6.88 -13.28 3.80
N GLU A 56 7.59 -13.84 2.83
CA GLU A 56 7.55 -13.31 1.47
C GLU A 56 6.29 -13.84 0.79
N VAL A 57 5.42 -12.91 0.40
CA VAL A 57 4.14 -13.22 -0.24
C VAL A 57 4.18 -12.70 -1.67
N ASP A 58 3.83 -13.56 -2.62
CA ASP A 58 3.60 -13.13 -4.00
C ASP A 58 2.29 -12.35 -4.07
N VAL A 59 2.42 -11.08 -4.43
CA VAL A 59 1.29 -10.15 -4.56
C VAL A 59 1.08 -9.68 -6.00
N SER A 60 1.69 -10.36 -6.96
CA SER A 60 1.65 -9.98 -8.38
C SER A 60 0.24 -9.79 -8.89
N VAL A 61 -0.65 -10.76 -8.62
CA VAL A 61 -2.06 -10.70 -9.03
C VAL A 61 -2.80 -9.55 -8.35
N ASP A 62 -2.54 -9.31 -7.07
CA ASP A 62 -3.20 -8.23 -6.34
C ASP A 62 -2.71 -6.85 -6.80
N CYS A 63 -1.42 -6.72 -7.11
CA CYS A 63 -0.88 -5.53 -7.75
C CYS A 63 -1.50 -5.28 -9.14
N GLN A 64 -1.67 -6.33 -9.96
CA GLN A 64 -2.37 -6.23 -11.24
C GLN A 64 -3.81 -5.75 -11.08
N LYS A 65 -4.54 -6.22 -10.07
CA LYS A 65 -5.92 -5.75 -9.78
C LYS A 65 -5.94 -4.26 -9.46
N VAL A 66 -5.01 -3.79 -8.63
CA VAL A 66 -4.88 -2.36 -8.29
C VAL A 66 -4.59 -1.51 -9.52
N LEU A 67 -3.57 -1.89 -10.30
CA LEU A 67 -3.18 -1.16 -11.51
C LEU A 67 -4.29 -1.19 -12.58
N SER A 68 -4.97 -2.32 -12.75
CA SER A 68 -6.12 -2.45 -13.65
C SER A 68 -7.28 -1.53 -13.25
N CYS A 69 -7.53 -1.36 -11.95
CA CYS A 69 -8.54 -0.43 -11.46
C CYS A 69 -8.20 1.01 -11.86
N ILE A 70 -6.96 1.44 -11.63
CA ILE A 70 -6.49 2.79 -12.01
C ILE A 70 -6.60 2.98 -13.52
N TYR A 71 -6.18 1.99 -14.30
CA TYR A 71 -6.27 2.02 -15.78
C TYR A 71 -7.70 2.21 -16.27
N ARG A 72 -8.66 1.44 -15.73
CA ARG A 72 -10.08 1.53 -16.10
C ARG A 72 -10.73 2.85 -15.70
N LEU A 73 -10.32 3.43 -14.58
CA LEU A 73 -10.73 4.77 -14.20
C LEU A 73 -10.21 5.81 -15.20
N HIS A 74 -8.95 5.70 -15.61
CA HIS A 74 -8.37 6.55 -16.65
C HIS A 74 -9.12 6.46 -18.00
N GLN A 75 -9.55 5.26 -18.40
CA GLN A 75 -10.36 5.09 -19.62
C GLN A 75 -11.71 5.84 -19.57
N ARG A 76 -12.23 6.10 -18.36
CA ARG A 76 -13.44 6.90 -18.14
C ARG A 76 -13.15 8.39 -17.87
N ASN A 77 -11.91 8.84 -18.07
CA ASN A 77 -11.45 10.19 -17.71
C ASN A 77 -11.67 10.51 -16.20
N LEU A 78 -11.61 9.50 -15.36
CA LEU A 78 -11.74 9.64 -13.91
C LEU A 78 -10.40 9.34 -13.23
N SER A 79 -10.09 10.13 -12.19
CA SER A 79 -8.89 9.92 -11.39
C SER A 79 -9.23 10.13 -9.92
N PHE A 80 -8.80 9.20 -9.08
CA PHE A 80 -9.07 9.21 -7.65
C PHE A 80 -7.82 8.88 -6.83
N GLY A 81 -7.86 9.27 -5.56
CA GLY A 81 -6.82 8.92 -4.59
C GLY A 81 -6.97 7.50 -4.05
N ALA A 82 -5.95 7.05 -3.33
CA ALA A 82 -5.83 5.70 -2.76
C ALA A 82 -7.07 5.23 -1.97
N GLY A 83 -7.72 6.15 -1.25
CA GLY A 83 -8.92 5.84 -0.45
C GLY A 83 -10.09 5.35 -1.29
N VAL A 84 -10.39 6.04 -2.40
CA VAL A 84 -11.49 5.68 -3.30
C VAL A 84 -11.16 4.41 -4.09
N ILE A 85 -9.92 4.26 -4.55
CA ILE A 85 -9.47 3.04 -5.25
C ILE A 85 -9.62 1.82 -4.33
N ALA A 86 -9.22 1.94 -3.06
CA ALA A 86 -9.40 0.85 -2.10
C ALA A 86 -10.89 0.53 -1.84
N GLN A 87 -11.77 1.53 -1.85
CA GLN A 87 -13.23 1.32 -1.74
C GLN A 87 -13.81 0.60 -2.96
N ILE A 88 -13.39 0.96 -4.18
CA ILE A 88 -13.81 0.30 -5.42
C ILE A 88 -13.40 -1.17 -5.39
N LEU A 89 -12.12 -1.45 -5.13
CA LEU A 89 -11.58 -2.81 -5.12
C LEU A 89 -12.26 -3.69 -4.05
N LYS A 90 -12.61 -3.11 -2.91
CA LYS A 90 -13.34 -3.82 -1.85
C LYS A 90 -14.83 -4.01 -2.17
N GLY A 91 -15.38 -3.27 -3.11
CA GLY A 91 -16.84 -3.28 -3.38
C GLY A 91 -17.62 -2.51 -2.31
N SER A 92 -17.10 -1.38 -1.86
CA SER A 92 -17.77 -0.54 -0.85
C SER A 92 -18.88 0.29 -1.48
N ASP A 93 -19.99 0.40 -0.79
CA ASP A 93 -21.19 1.16 -1.22
C ASP A 93 -21.15 2.62 -0.71
N SER A 94 -20.00 3.28 -0.85
CA SER A 94 -19.81 4.66 -0.41
C SER A 94 -20.49 5.67 -1.35
N GLU A 95 -20.83 6.86 -0.82
CA GLU A 95 -21.45 7.94 -1.62
C GLU A 95 -20.65 8.29 -2.88
N LYS A 96 -19.30 8.31 -2.79
CA LYS A 96 -18.45 8.57 -3.94
C LYS A 96 -18.57 7.48 -5.01
N VAL A 97 -18.65 6.21 -4.60
CA VAL A 97 -18.84 5.09 -5.52
C VAL A 97 -20.19 5.21 -6.24
N LYS A 98 -21.27 5.56 -5.54
CA LYS A 98 -22.59 5.79 -6.12
C LYS A 98 -22.60 7.00 -7.05
N ARG A 99 -22.06 8.13 -6.60
CA ARG A 99 -22.09 9.39 -7.35
C ARG A 99 -21.42 9.30 -8.71
N PHE A 100 -20.34 8.54 -8.82
CA PHE A 100 -19.56 8.37 -10.06
C PHE A 100 -19.85 7.05 -10.78
N ASP A 101 -20.85 6.30 -10.34
CA ASP A 101 -21.26 4.99 -10.91
C ASP A 101 -20.07 4.00 -11.03
N LEU A 102 -19.23 3.97 -10.00
CA LEU A 102 -18.01 3.17 -9.99
C LEU A 102 -18.29 1.68 -9.76
N SER A 103 -19.49 1.32 -9.34
CA SER A 103 -19.96 -0.07 -9.21
C SER A 103 -20.02 -0.80 -10.55
N THR A 104 -20.15 -0.07 -11.67
CA THR A 104 -20.13 -0.65 -13.02
C THR A 104 -18.75 -1.00 -13.56
N LEU A 105 -17.69 -0.66 -12.84
CA LEU A 105 -16.33 -1.06 -13.18
C LEU A 105 -16.15 -2.57 -13.02
N SER A 106 -15.56 -3.24 -14.00
CA SER A 106 -15.23 -4.67 -13.90
C SER A 106 -14.23 -4.99 -12.78
N THR A 107 -13.59 -3.98 -12.20
CA THR A 107 -12.70 -4.09 -11.05
C THR A 107 -13.40 -3.81 -9.72
N TYR A 108 -14.70 -3.53 -9.74
CA TYR A 108 -15.47 -3.33 -8.51
C TYR A 108 -15.61 -4.65 -7.74
N GLY A 109 -15.22 -4.63 -6.47
CA GLY A 109 -15.35 -5.78 -5.57
C GLY A 109 -14.44 -6.98 -5.85
N ILE A 110 -13.46 -6.87 -6.77
CA ILE A 110 -12.56 -8.00 -7.09
C ILE A 110 -11.60 -8.34 -5.94
N MET A 111 -11.52 -7.51 -4.90
CA MET A 111 -10.76 -7.72 -3.67
C MET A 111 -11.64 -7.65 -2.42
N LYS A 112 -12.90 -8.07 -2.51
CA LYS A 112 -13.87 -8.01 -1.41
C LYS A 112 -13.40 -8.74 -0.14
N ASP A 113 -12.66 -9.84 -0.31
CA ASP A 113 -12.14 -10.67 0.78
C ASP A 113 -10.90 -10.06 1.45
N SER A 114 -10.30 -9.04 0.82
CA SER A 114 -9.14 -8.34 1.34
C SER A 114 -9.54 -7.21 2.29
N THR A 115 -8.68 -6.89 3.26
CA THR A 115 -8.90 -5.74 4.13
C THR A 115 -8.53 -4.45 3.39
N GLN A 116 -9.22 -3.34 3.73
CA GLN A 116 -8.90 -2.03 3.15
C GLN A 116 -7.47 -1.59 3.49
N VAL A 117 -6.97 -1.99 4.66
CA VAL A 117 -5.58 -1.73 5.08
C VAL A 117 -4.59 -2.44 4.16
N TYR A 118 -4.85 -3.71 3.81
CA TYR A 118 -4.02 -4.46 2.88
C TYR A 118 -3.97 -3.81 1.50
N ILE A 119 -5.14 -3.43 0.95
CA ILE A 119 -5.20 -2.76 -0.37
C ILE A 119 -4.42 -1.45 -0.36
N ARG A 120 -4.55 -0.65 0.71
CA ARG A 120 -3.78 0.60 0.85
C ARG A 120 -2.27 0.35 0.96
N ARG A 121 -1.86 -0.75 1.60
CA ARG A 121 -0.45 -1.14 1.69
C ARG A 121 0.11 -1.52 0.31
N LEU A 122 -0.66 -2.24 -0.51
CA LEU A 122 -0.28 -2.52 -1.91
C LEU A 122 -0.14 -1.23 -2.74
N ILE A 123 -1.07 -0.28 -2.57
CA ILE A 123 -1.00 1.02 -3.25
C ILE A 123 0.27 1.77 -2.82
N ALA A 124 0.57 1.82 -1.53
CA ALA A 124 1.78 2.47 -1.03
C ALA A 124 3.07 1.81 -1.55
N PHE A 125 3.09 0.47 -1.63
CA PHE A 125 4.19 -0.26 -2.23
C PHE A 125 4.38 0.08 -3.71
N LEU A 126 3.30 0.06 -4.50
CA LEU A 126 3.33 0.40 -5.93
C LEU A 126 3.78 1.86 -6.17
N GLU A 127 3.48 2.76 -5.23
CA GLU A 127 3.91 4.14 -5.27
C GLU A 127 5.40 4.29 -4.90
N ALA A 128 5.89 3.54 -3.90
CA ALA A 128 7.29 3.55 -3.48
C ALA A 128 8.22 3.02 -4.57
N ASP A 129 7.76 2.04 -5.35
CA ASP A 129 8.50 1.41 -6.45
C ASP A 129 8.24 2.09 -7.82
N ASP A 130 7.65 3.29 -7.83
CA ASP A 130 7.39 4.09 -9.02
C ASP A 130 6.49 3.40 -10.09
N TYR A 131 5.66 2.43 -9.71
CA TYR A 131 4.62 1.88 -10.59
C TYR A 131 3.43 2.82 -10.75
N ILE A 132 3.12 3.58 -9.72
CA ILE A 132 2.11 4.64 -9.73
C ILE A 132 2.71 5.92 -9.16
N THR A 133 2.16 7.05 -9.57
CA THR A 133 2.55 8.34 -9.02
C THR A 133 1.34 9.10 -8.53
N GLN A 134 1.54 9.90 -7.50
CA GLN A 134 0.53 10.76 -6.93
C GLN A 134 0.66 12.16 -7.51
N THR A 135 -0.40 12.63 -8.16
CA THR A 135 -0.48 13.97 -8.73
C THR A 135 -1.49 14.80 -7.95
N SER A 136 -1.14 16.05 -7.64
CA SER A 136 -2.07 16.97 -6.96
C SER A 136 -2.95 17.66 -8.00
N HIS A 137 -4.26 17.53 -7.87
CA HIS A 137 -5.27 18.30 -8.60
C HIS A 137 -6.02 19.18 -7.61
N GLY A 138 -5.57 20.43 -7.47
CA GLY A 138 -6.08 21.33 -6.43
C GLY A 138 -5.86 20.77 -5.03
N ASP A 139 -6.92 20.67 -4.23
CA ASP A 139 -6.88 20.13 -2.87
C ASP A 139 -6.90 18.59 -2.82
N PHE A 140 -7.04 17.92 -3.96
CA PHE A 140 -7.15 16.47 -4.04
C PHE A 140 -5.90 15.86 -4.67
N SER A 141 -5.53 14.72 -4.13
CA SER A 141 -4.44 13.90 -4.62
C SER A 141 -5.02 12.70 -5.36
N VAL A 142 -4.57 12.49 -6.59
CA VAL A 142 -5.02 11.41 -7.48
C VAL A 142 -3.86 10.51 -7.86
N LEU A 143 -4.16 9.23 -8.09
CA LEU A 143 -3.16 8.25 -8.54
C LEU A 143 -3.21 8.10 -10.06
N THR A 144 -2.03 8.09 -10.65
CA THR A 144 -1.84 7.86 -12.09
C THR A 144 -0.79 6.77 -12.32
N LEU A 145 -0.93 6.03 -13.42
CA LEU A 145 0.02 5.01 -13.83
C LEU A 145 1.31 5.64 -14.37
N THR A 146 2.44 5.01 -14.10
CA THR A 146 3.71 5.34 -14.75
C THR A 146 3.99 4.38 -15.91
N ARG A 147 5.07 4.60 -16.65
CA ARG A 147 5.53 3.64 -17.69
C ARG A 147 5.86 2.26 -17.10
N ARG A 148 6.37 2.21 -15.87
CA ARG A 148 6.70 0.95 -15.19
C ARG A 148 5.50 0.07 -14.90
N SER A 149 4.29 0.63 -14.81
CA SER A 149 3.08 -0.17 -14.61
C SER A 149 2.89 -1.23 -15.69
N ALA A 150 3.40 -0.99 -16.92
CA ALA A 150 3.32 -1.94 -18.03
C ALA A 150 4.07 -3.25 -17.73
N GLU A 151 5.17 -3.20 -16.95
CA GLU A 151 5.94 -4.39 -16.54
C GLU A 151 5.06 -5.39 -15.78
N ILE A 152 4.13 -4.90 -14.97
CA ILE A 152 3.23 -5.73 -14.17
C ILE A 152 2.00 -6.12 -14.98
N LEU A 153 1.44 -5.18 -15.74
CA LEU A 153 0.19 -5.40 -16.49
C LEU A 153 0.37 -6.29 -17.72
N MET A 154 1.49 -6.16 -18.44
CA MET A 154 1.76 -6.85 -19.69
C MET A 154 2.79 -7.97 -19.54
N ASP A 155 3.92 -7.70 -18.87
CA ASP A 155 5.04 -8.63 -18.78
C ASP A 155 4.89 -9.63 -17.64
N LYS A 156 3.81 -9.51 -16.84
CA LYS A 156 3.51 -10.40 -15.70
C LYS A 156 4.68 -10.57 -14.73
N LYS A 157 5.41 -9.50 -14.49
CA LYS A 157 6.52 -9.48 -13.55
C LYS A 157 6.05 -9.93 -12.16
N THR A 158 6.74 -10.90 -11.59
CA THR A 158 6.48 -11.38 -10.24
C THR A 158 6.90 -10.32 -9.21
N ILE A 159 6.01 -10.02 -8.29
CA ILE A 159 6.24 -9.08 -7.20
C ILE A 159 6.04 -9.79 -5.87
N THR A 160 7.09 -9.80 -5.05
CA THR A 160 7.03 -10.30 -3.68
C THR A 160 7.17 -9.15 -2.69
N ILE A 161 6.38 -9.16 -1.64
CA ILE A 161 6.49 -8.23 -0.53
C ILE A 161 6.63 -9.00 0.78
N ARG A 162 7.32 -8.41 1.74
CA ARG A 162 7.41 -8.97 3.09
C ARG A 162 6.24 -8.49 3.91
N LEU A 163 5.39 -9.42 4.32
CA LEU A 163 4.25 -9.14 5.19
C LEU A 163 4.50 -9.79 6.57
N PRO A 164 4.08 -9.15 7.67
CA PRO A 164 4.10 -9.79 8.97
C PRO A 164 3.17 -11.02 8.93
N LYS A 165 3.66 -12.18 9.39
CA LYS A 165 2.82 -13.36 9.56
C LYS A 165 1.65 -13.02 10.46
N LYS A 166 0.45 -13.38 10.04
CA LYS A 166 -0.74 -13.26 10.88
C LYS A 166 -0.51 -14.11 12.12
N LYS A 167 -0.38 -13.50 13.29
CA LYS A 167 -0.46 -14.24 14.55
C LYS A 167 -1.81 -14.96 14.57
N PRO A 168 -1.89 -16.27 14.84
CA PRO A 168 -3.16 -16.93 15.06
C PRO A 168 -3.87 -16.14 16.16
N LYS A 169 -5.15 -15.81 15.97
CA LYS A 169 -5.96 -15.18 17.02
C LYS A 169 -5.85 -16.09 18.24
N SER A 170 -5.17 -15.63 19.27
CA SER A 170 -5.11 -16.35 20.54
C SER A 170 -6.51 -16.36 21.12
N GLU A 171 -7.11 -17.54 21.28
CA GLU A 171 -8.38 -17.79 21.96
C GLU A 171 -8.30 -17.55 23.48
N THR A 172 -7.50 -16.59 23.94
CA THR A 172 -7.15 -16.48 25.36
C THR A 172 -7.77 -15.27 26.05
N VAL A 173 -8.91 -14.77 25.61
CA VAL A 173 -9.60 -13.69 26.37
C VAL A 173 -10.90 -14.16 27.04
N THR A 174 -11.43 -15.32 26.68
CA THR A 174 -12.72 -15.78 27.24
C THR A 174 -12.59 -16.56 28.55
N LYS A 175 -11.38 -16.93 28.98
CA LYS A 175 -11.18 -17.74 30.21
C LYS A 175 -10.87 -16.95 31.49
N ILE A 176 -10.65 -15.65 31.42
CA ILE A 176 -10.34 -14.84 32.62
C ILE A 176 -11.59 -14.19 33.24
N LEU A 177 -12.68 -14.07 32.49
CA LEU A 177 -13.94 -13.48 33.00
C LEU A 177 -14.85 -14.47 33.74
N SER A 178 -14.55 -15.76 33.76
CA SER A 178 -15.29 -16.76 34.52
C SER A 178 -14.74 -17.05 35.91
N LEU A 179 -13.67 -16.38 36.32
CA LEU A 179 -13.02 -16.55 37.65
C LEU A 179 -13.25 -15.38 38.62
N ILE A 180 -14.07 -14.40 38.25
CA ILE A 180 -14.43 -13.26 39.14
C ILE A 180 -15.96 -13.29 39.37
N HIS A 181 -16.42 -14.41 39.88
CA HIS A 181 -17.73 -14.49 40.57
C HIS A 181 -17.55 -15.41 41.77
N ILE A 182 -17.06 -14.81 42.83
CA ILE A 182 -17.32 -15.20 44.22
C ILE A 182 -17.70 -13.92 44.96
#